data_0bb6c9d6d9ba12f817088babb240238c
#
_entry.id   0bb6c9d6d9ba12f817088babb240238c
#
_cell.length_a   1.000
_cell.length_b   1.000
_cell.length_c   1.000
_cell.angle_alpha   90.00
_cell.angle_beta   90.00
_cell.angle_gamma   90.00
#
_symmetry.space_group_name_H-M   'P 1'
#
loop_
_entity.id
_entity.type
_entity.pdbx_description
1 polymer ?
#
loop_
_entity_poly.entity_id
_entity_poly.type
_entity_poly.pdbx_seq_one_letter_code
_entity_poly.pdbx_strand_id
1 'polypeptide(L)'
;PSEAAMIEELAEDVLRKTMTPSDDFGDFVGIEDHIEAIKSVLCLESKEARMVGIWGQSGIGKSTIGRALYSQLSIQFHHRAFLTYKSTSGSDVSGMKLSWEKELLSEILGQKDIKIEHFGVVEQRLKHKKVLILLDDVDNLEFLKTLVGKAEWFGSGSRIIVITQNRQFLKAHDIDLVYEVKL
;
A
#
# COMPACT_ATOMS: atom_id res chain seq x y z
N PRO A 1 8.60 7.57 -23.08
CA PRO A 1 7.69 7.04 -22.08
C PRO A 1 7.62 7.95 -20.86
N SER A 2 6.52 7.92 -20.19
CA SER A 2 6.42 8.64 -18.93
C SER A 2 7.40 8.05 -17.92
N GLU A 3 7.84 8.85 -16.99
CA GLU A 3 8.72 8.40 -15.93
C GLU A 3 8.10 7.23 -15.16
N ALA A 4 6.78 7.25 -14.97
CA ALA A 4 6.07 6.18 -14.31
C ALA A 4 6.15 4.87 -15.09
N ALA A 5 6.01 4.92 -16.42
CA ALA A 5 6.13 3.74 -17.27
C ALA A 5 7.56 3.19 -17.24
N MET A 6 8.55 4.07 -17.21
CA MET A 6 9.95 3.67 -17.10
C MET A 6 10.23 2.98 -15.76
N ILE A 7 9.73 3.55 -14.68
CA ILE A 7 9.90 2.98 -13.35
C ILE A 7 9.24 1.61 -13.29
N GLU A 8 8.07 1.48 -13.86
CA GLU A 8 7.32 0.23 -13.88
C GLU A 8 8.06 -0.83 -14.69
N GLU A 9 8.54 -0.46 -15.85
CA GLU A 9 9.33 -1.34 -16.69
C GLU A 9 10.62 -1.77 -16.01
N LEU A 10 11.29 -0.83 -15.34
CA LEU A 10 12.48 -1.12 -14.57
C LEU A 10 12.18 -2.02 -13.38
N ALA A 11 11.05 -1.82 -12.72
CA ALA A 11 10.64 -2.66 -11.60
C ALA A 11 10.41 -4.09 -12.06
N GLU A 12 9.74 -4.29 -13.18
CA GLU A 12 9.56 -5.61 -13.75
C GLU A 12 10.88 -6.24 -14.17
N ASP A 13 11.75 -5.46 -14.79
CA ASP A 13 13.07 -5.91 -15.18
C ASP A 13 13.92 -6.29 -13.95
N VAL A 14 13.89 -5.48 -12.91
CA VAL A 14 14.60 -5.76 -11.68
C VAL A 14 14.08 -7.05 -11.05
N LEU A 15 12.76 -7.23 -11.01
CA LEU A 15 12.17 -8.45 -10.49
C LEU A 15 12.63 -9.66 -11.31
N ARG A 16 12.60 -9.57 -12.62
CA ARG A 16 13.00 -10.66 -13.50
C ARG A 16 14.50 -10.93 -13.43
N LYS A 17 15.31 -9.88 -13.52
CA LYS A 17 16.78 -10.01 -13.57
C LYS A 17 17.38 -10.28 -12.21
N THR A 18 16.86 -9.66 -11.18
CA THR A 18 17.39 -9.81 -9.83
C THR A 18 16.97 -11.14 -9.24
N MET A 19 15.76 -11.56 -9.50
CA MET A 19 15.18 -12.73 -8.88
C MET A 19 15.36 -14.00 -9.70
N THR A 20 15.41 -13.88 -11.04
CA THR A 20 15.51 -15.05 -11.91
C THR A 20 16.86 -15.77 -11.80
N PRO A 21 18.01 -15.07 -11.80
CA PRO A 21 19.29 -15.78 -11.69
C PRO A 21 19.71 -16.07 -10.27
N SER A 22 19.00 -15.55 -9.27
CA SER A 22 19.43 -15.70 -7.89
C SER A 22 18.70 -16.85 -7.20
N ASP A 23 19.37 -17.47 -6.26
CA ASP A 23 18.79 -18.51 -5.43
C ASP A 23 17.70 -17.95 -4.52
N ASP A 24 17.76 -16.65 -4.24
CA ASP A 24 16.74 -15.98 -3.45
C ASP A 24 15.38 -16.04 -4.13
N PHE A 25 15.37 -16.12 -5.45
CA PHE A 25 14.14 -16.25 -6.20
C PHE A 25 13.46 -17.59 -6.00
N GLY A 26 14.26 -18.63 -5.74
CA GLY A 26 13.71 -19.93 -5.43
C GLY A 26 12.84 -19.92 -4.19
N ASP A 27 13.17 -19.03 -3.23
CA ASP A 27 12.39 -18.88 -2.01
C ASP A 27 11.06 -18.13 -2.26
N PHE A 28 10.95 -17.50 -3.42
CA PHE A 28 9.75 -16.77 -3.82
C PHE A 28 9.02 -17.45 -4.97
N VAL A 29 9.24 -18.74 -5.15
CA VAL A 29 8.46 -19.54 -6.09
C VAL A 29 7.01 -19.46 -5.64
N GLY A 30 6.14 -19.01 -6.54
CA GLY A 30 4.76 -18.81 -6.20
C GLY A 30 4.36 -17.37 -5.99
N ILE A 31 5.29 -16.39 -6.19
CA ILE A 31 4.93 -14.98 -6.13
C ILE A 31 3.77 -14.67 -7.07
N GLU A 32 3.82 -15.21 -8.29
CA GLU A 32 2.75 -15.00 -9.26
C GLU A 32 1.42 -15.54 -8.74
N ASP A 33 1.43 -16.68 -8.06
CA ASP A 33 0.22 -17.25 -7.48
C ASP A 33 -0.33 -16.37 -6.37
N HIS A 34 0.55 -15.82 -5.53
CA HIS A 34 0.15 -14.89 -4.49
C HIS A 34 -0.45 -13.61 -5.09
N ILE A 35 0.18 -13.08 -6.12
CA ILE A 35 -0.30 -11.86 -6.77
C ILE A 35 -1.68 -12.10 -7.39
N GLU A 36 -1.87 -13.22 -8.08
CA GLU A 36 -3.17 -13.53 -8.69
C GLU A 36 -4.25 -13.73 -7.62
N ALA A 37 -3.92 -14.39 -6.52
CA ALA A 37 -4.85 -14.58 -5.43
C ALA A 37 -5.25 -13.24 -4.80
N ILE A 38 -4.27 -12.35 -4.59
CA ILE A 38 -4.55 -11.03 -4.02
C ILE A 38 -5.37 -10.19 -4.98
N LYS A 39 -5.11 -10.25 -6.28
CA LYS A 39 -5.90 -9.56 -7.29
C LYS A 39 -7.36 -10.03 -7.27
N SER A 40 -7.58 -11.31 -7.03
CA SER A 40 -8.94 -11.83 -6.89
C SER A 40 -9.65 -11.21 -5.70
N VAL A 41 -8.95 -11.07 -4.57
CA VAL A 41 -9.50 -10.43 -3.37
C VAL A 41 -9.77 -8.96 -3.62
N LEU A 42 -8.88 -8.29 -4.37
CA LEU A 42 -9.04 -6.88 -4.71
C LEU A 42 -10.25 -6.63 -5.60
N CYS A 43 -10.60 -7.60 -6.42
CA CYS A 43 -11.73 -7.48 -7.36
C CYS A 43 -11.71 -6.16 -8.10
N LEU A 44 -10.73 -6.01 -9.00
CA LEU A 44 -10.48 -4.73 -9.67
C LEU A 44 -11.65 -4.23 -10.52
N GLU A 45 -12.57 -5.10 -10.90
CA GLU A 45 -13.75 -4.75 -11.66
C GLU A 45 -14.80 -4.04 -10.81
N SER A 46 -14.75 -4.23 -9.50
CA SER A 46 -15.70 -3.59 -8.58
C SER A 46 -15.47 -2.08 -8.52
N LYS A 47 -16.55 -1.33 -8.53
CA LYS A 47 -16.50 0.13 -8.43
C LYS A 47 -16.44 0.62 -7.00
N GLU A 48 -16.56 -0.27 -6.03
CA GLU A 48 -16.46 0.10 -4.63
C GLU A 48 -15.01 0.37 -4.26
N ALA A 49 -14.80 1.27 -3.30
CA ALA A 49 -13.49 1.40 -2.67
C ALA A 49 -13.28 0.21 -1.75
N ARG A 50 -12.14 -0.45 -1.84
CA ARG A 50 -11.85 -1.64 -1.04
C ARG A 50 -10.54 -1.52 -0.29
N MET A 51 -10.54 -2.07 0.92
CA MET A 51 -9.34 -2.19 1.74
C MET A 51 -9.04 -3.66 1.97
N VAL A 52 -7.83 -4.07 1.66
CA VAL A 52 -7.39 -5.47 1.74
C VAL A 52 -6.15 -5.56 2.61
N GLY A 53 -6.12 -6.52 3.52
CA GLY A 53 -4.95 -6.78 4.34
C GLY A 53 -4.14 -7.94 3.80
N ILE A 54 -2.84 -7.81 3.83
CA ILE A 54 -1.91 -8.90 3.55
C ILE A 54 -1.16 -9.18 4.85
N TRP A 55 -1.31 -10.39 5.36
CA TRP A 55 -0.75 -10.78 6.65
C TRP A 55 0.17 -11.96 6.50
N GLY A 56 1.21 -11.97 7.30
CA GLY A 56 2.13 -13.08 7.38
C GLY A 56 3.28 -12.74 8.30
N GLN A 57 4.06 -13.75 8.65
CA GLN A 57 5.19 -13.57 9.54
C GLN A 57 6.29 -12.74 8.88
N SER A 58 7.12 -12.13 9.72
CA SER A 58 8.29 -11.39 9.26
C SER A 58 9.22 -12.29 8.45
N GLY A 59 9.77 -11.76 7.38
CA GLY A 59 10.70 -12.50 6.53
C GLY A 59 10.07 -13.45 5.53
N ILE A 60 8.74 -13.45 5.41
CA ILE A 60 8.03 -14.37 4.52
C ILE A 60 7.87 -13.82 3.09
N GLY A 61 8.40 -12.62 2.84
CA GLY A 61 8.34 -12.04 1.48
C GLY A 61 7.16 -11.12 1.21
N LYS A 62 6.44 -10.69 2.24
CA LYS A 62 5.27 -9.82 2.08
C LYS A 62 5.59 -8.53 1.34
N SER A 63 6.69 -7.89 1.69
CA SER A 63 7.08 -6.63 1.06
C SER A 63 7.41 -6.81 -0.41
N THR A 64 8.04 -7.92 -0.75
CA THR A 64 8.35 -8.26 -2.15
C THR A 64 7.07 -8.45 -2.95
N ILE A 65 6.12 -9.19 -2.39
CA ILE A 65 4.80 -9.38 -3.00
C ILE A 65 4.11 -8.03 -3.16
N GLY A 66 4.16 -7.20 -2.12
CA GLY A 66 3.55 -5.87 -2.16
C GLY A 66 4.12 -4.98 -3.25
N ARG A 67 5.45 -4.95 -3.40
CA ARG A 67 6.10 -4.15 -4.45
C ARG A 67 5.73 -4.64 -5.84
N ALA A 68 5.72 -5.95 -6.05
CA ALA A 68 5.36 -6.52 -7.34
C ALA A 68 3.91 -6.23 -7.68
N LEU A 69 3.03 -6.37 -6.71
CA LEU A 69 1.61 -6.08 -6.87
C LEU A 69 1.39 -4.59 -7.19
N TYR A 70 2.04 -3.71 -6.44
CA TYR A 70 1.94 -2.27 -6.66
C TYR A 70 2.42 -1.89 -8.07
N SER A 71 3.54 -2.44 -8.49
CA SER A 71 4.08 -2.21 -9.83
C SER A 71 3.09 -2.62 -10.91
N GLN A 72 2.47 -3.79 -10.77
CA GLN A 72 1.51 -4.27 -11.75
C GLN A 72 0.23 -3.45 -11.78
N LEU A 73 -0.23 -2.98 -10.62
CA LEU A 73 -1.48 -2.24 -10.53
C LEU A 73 -1.33 -0.76 -10.86
N SER A 74 -0.11 -0.22 -10.81
CA SER A 74 0.11 1.22 -10.94
C SER A 74 -0.38 1.80 -12.27
N ILE A 75 -0.40 1.01 -13.31
CA ILE A 75 -0.93 1.42 -14.63
C ILE A 75 -2.40 1.85 -14.53
N GLN A 76 -3.16 1.19 -13.68
CA GLN A 76 -4.60 1.42 -13.58
C GLN A 76 -4.97 2.59 -12.68
N PHE A 77 -4.00 3.16 -11.97
CA PHE A 77 -4.26 4.20 -10.98
C PHE A 77 -3.38 5.42 -11.22
N HIS A 78 -4.01 6.51 -11.63
CA HIS A 78 -3.31 7.77 -11.83
C HIS A 78 -2.76 8.35 -10.53
N HIS A 79 -3.53 8.19 -9.46
CA HIS A 79 -3.14 8.63 -8.12
C HIS A 79 -2.77 7.42 -7.28
N ARG A 80 -1.52 7.35 -6.86
CA ARG A 80 -1.03 6.19 -6.12
C ARG A 80 0.07 6.55 -5.15
N ALA A 81 0.21 5.75 -4.09
CA ALA A 81 1.27 5.92 -3.10
C ALA A 81 1.67 4.57 -2.53
N PHE A 82 2.95 4.42 -2.28
CA PHE A 82 3.53 3.27 -1.58
C PHE A 82 4.31 3.84 -0.40
N LEU A 83 3.82 3.58 0.82
CA LEU A 83 4.46 4.06 2.02
C LEU A 83 4.86 2.89 2.91
N THR A 84 6.05 2.97 3.48
CA THR A 84 6.50 2.01 4.47
C THR A 84 6.43 2.66 5.85
N TYR A 85 5.75 2.02 6.79
CA TYR A 85 5.68 2.52 8.14
C TYR A 85 7.07 2.49 8.77
N LYS A 86 7.45 3.59 9.40
CA LYS A 86 8.70 3.68 10.14
C LYS A 86 8.39 4.16 11.55
N SER A 87 8.90 3.41 12.51
CA SER A 87 8.78 3.80 13.90
C SER A 87 9.59 5.06 14.14
N THR A 88 8.96 6.07 14.74
CA THR A 88 9.65 7.28 15.12
C THR A 88 9.60 7.42 16.64
N SER A 89 10.75 7.69 17.24
CA SER A 89 10.83 7.94 18.69
C SER A 89 10.91 9.44 18.92
N GLY A 90 10.25 9.91 19.96
CA GLY A 90 10.42 11.27 20.47
C GLY A 90 9.53 12.35 19.89
N SER A 91 8.63 12.04 18.95
CA SER A 91 7.68 13.00 18.42
C SER A 91 6.34 12.87 19.14
N ASP A 92 5.61 13.97 19.27
CA ASP A 92 4.25 13.88 19.77
C ASP A 92 3.33 13.26 18.71
N VAL A 93 2.17 12.77 19.15
CA VAL A 93 1.24 12.06 18.26
C VAL A 93 0.73 12.97 17.15
N SER A 94 0.45 14.23 17.46
CA SER A 94 -0.05 15.19 16.48
C SER A 94 0.97 15.48 15.38
N GLY A 95 2.23 15.65 15.76
CA GLY A 95 3.30 15.88 14.80
C GLY A 95 3.54 14.69 13.88
N MET A 96 3.43 13.47 14.42
CA MET A 96 3.55 12.25 13.61
C MET A 96 2.40 12.15 12.61
N LYS A 97 1.17 12.42 13.03
CA LYS A 97 0.01 12.36 12.14
C LYS A 97 0.13 13.33 10.98
N LEU A 98 0.55 14.56 11.26
CA LEU A 98 0.78 15.55 10.21
C LEU A 98 1.85 15.10 9.22
N SER A 99 2.93 14.53 9.73
CA SER A 99 4.01 14.02 8.89
C SER A 99 3.54 12.90 7.97
N TRP A 100 2.78 11.96 8.51
CA TRP A 100 2.22 10.85 7.74
C TRP A 100 1.27 11.35 6.64
N GLU A 101 0.38 12.28 6.98
CA GLU A 101 -0.56 12.83 6.01
C GLU A 101 0.14 13.61 4.90
N LYS A 102 1.16 14.37 5.25
CA LYS A 102 1.97 15.09 4.27
C LYS A 102 2.64 14.13 3.29
N GLU A 103 3.24 13.07 3.81
CA GLU A 103 3.91 12.07 2.99
C GLU A 103 2.93 11.41 2.02
N LEU A 104 1.78 10.98 2.52
CA LEU A 104 0.76 10.35 1.69
C LEU A 104 0.24 11.29 0.61
N LEU A 105 -0.16 12.49 0.99
CA LEU A 105 -0.74 13.44 0.05
C LEU A 105 0.28 13.95 -0.95
N SER A 106 1.52 14.14 -0.54
CA SER A 106 2.58 14.55 -1.44
C SER A 106 2.81 13.52 -2.53
N GLU A 107 2.81 12.25 -2.17
CA GLU A 107 3.01 11.17 -3.12
C GLU A 107 1.81 10.99 -4.04
N ILE A 108 0.61 10.98 -3.51
CA ILE A 108 -0.61 10.79 -4.30
C ILE A 108 -0.82 11.95 -5.27
N LEU A 109 -0.63 13.18 -4.81
CA LEU A 109 -0.90 14.37 -5.61
C LEU A 109 0.30 14.84 -6.42
N GLY A 110 1.47 14.23 -6.21
CA GLY A 110 2.68 14.60 -6.92
C GLY A 110 3.18 16.01 -6.59
N GLN A 111 2.88 16.51 -5.39
CA GLN A 111 3.29 17.84 -4.94
C GLN A 111 4.27 17.72 -3.79
N LYS A 112 5.43 18.35 -3.94
CA LYS A 112 6.49 18.25 -2.92
C LYS A 112 6.24 19.11 -1.69
N ASP A 113 5.55 20.24 -1.83
CA ASP A 113 5.38 21.22 -0.77
C ASP A 113 3.93 21.37 -0.34
N ILE A 114 3.29 20.24 -0.02
CA ILE A 114 1.92 20.29 0.49
C ILE A 114 1.93 20.91 1.87
N LYS A 115 1.13 21.94 2.05
CA LYS A 115 0.93 22.58 3.34
C LYS A 115 -0.32 22.00 3.98
N ILE A 116 -0.14 21.43 5.16
CA ILE A 116 -1.22 20.90 5.97
C ILE A 116 -1.10 21.60 7.32
N GLU A 117 -2.09 22.39 7.68
CA GLU A 117 -2.09 23.14 8.93
C GLU A 117 -2.60 22.31 10.10
N HIS A 118 -3.42 21.29 9.80
CA HIS A 118 -3.95 20.40 10.83
C HIS A 118 -4.16 19.01 10.20
N PHE A 119 -4.16 17.99 11.04
CA PHE A 119 -4.36 16.63 10.57
C PHE A 119 -5.85 16.34 10.32
N GLY A 120 -6.14 15.22 9.70
CA GLY A 120 -7.51 14.82 9.40
C GLY A 120 -8.01 15.30 8.05
N VAL A 121 -7.10 15.62 7.12
CA VAL A 121 -7.46 16.18 5.82
C VAL A 121 -7.43 15.16 4.69
N VAL A 122 -7.03 13.92 4.95
CA VAL A 122 -6.90 12.90 3.90
C VAL A 122 -8.25 12.68 3.21
N GLU A 123 -9.30 12.45 3.98
CA GLU A 123 -10.64 12.25 3.44
C GLU A 123 -11.05 13.44 2.57
N GLN A 124 -10.87 14.63 3.09
CA GLN A 124 -11.29 15.86 2.39
C GLN A 124 -10.57 16.00 1.04
N ARG A 125 -9.28 15.68 1.01
CA ARG A 125 -8.46 15.86 -0.18
C ARG A 125 -8.65 14.74 -1.21
N LEU A 126 -9.01 13.55 -0.78
CA LEU A 126 -9.02 12.36 -1.64
C LEU A 126 -10.42 11.78 -1.88
N LYS A 127 -11.46 12.43 -1.37
CA LYS A 127 -12.83 11.90 -1.36
C LYS A 127 -13.35 11.45 -2.73
N HIS A 128 -12.97 12.12 -3.79
CA HIS A 128 -13.47 11.81 -5.13
C HIS A 128 -12.39 11.26 -6.06
N LYS A 129 -11.24 10.90 -5.51
CA LYS A 129 -10.13 10.42 -6.31
C LYS A 129 -10.02 8.90 -6.21
N LYS A 130 -9.89 8.26 -7.36
CA LYS A 130 -9.59 6.84 -7.43
C LYS A 130 -8.11 6.68 -7.11
N VAL A 131 -7.79 6.04 -5.99
CA VAL A 131 -6.42 5.93 -5.49
C VAL A 131 -6.01 4.49 -5.30
N LEU A 132 -4.71 4.24 -5.46
CA LEU A 132 -4.07 3.01 -5.03
C LEU A 132 -3.10 3.38 -3.91
N ILE A 133 -3.37 2.89 -2.71
CA ILE A 133 -2.51 3.13 -1.56
C ILE A 133 -2.03 1.79 -1.04
N LEU A 134 -0.72 1.62 -0.94
CA LEU A 134 -0.13 0.44 -0.31
C LEU A 134 0.66 0.91 0.89
N LEU A 135 0.32 0.39 2.05
CA LEU A 135 1.00 0.69 3.31
C LEU A 135 1.72 -0.58 3.75
N ASP A 136 3.04 -0.51 3.76
CA ASP A 136 3.90 -1.66 4.03
C ASP A 136 4.43 -1.63 5.46
N ASP A 137 4.63 -2.82 6.01
CA ASP A 137 5.23 -3.04 7.33
C ASP A 137 4.52 -2.24 8.43
N VAL A 138 3.21 -2.25 8.40
CA VAL A 138 2.41 -1.47 9.35
C VAL A 138 2.46 -2.11 10.73
N ASP A 139 2.93 -1.33 11.70
CA ASP A 139 3.07 -1.76 13.07
C ASP A 139 2.50 -0.72 14.05
N ASN A 140 1.53 0.06 13.60
CA ASN A 140 0.91 1.07 14.42
C ASN A 140 -0.51 1.31 13.94
N LEU A 141 -1.48 1.12 14.81
CA LEU A 141 -2.88 1.27 14.46
C LEU A 141 -3.25 2.73 14.14
N GLU A 142 -2.62 3.69 14.82
CA GLU A 142 -2.87 5.10 14.54
C GLU A 142 -2.45 5.49 13.12
N PHE A 143 -1.41 4.85 12.60
CA PHE A 143 -0.99 5.05 11.21
C PHE A 143 -2.13 4.68 10.25
N LEU A 144 -2.78 3.56 10.47
CA LEU A 144 -3.94 3.14 9.67
C LEU A 144 -5.10 4.10 9.82
N LYS A 145 -5.43 4.45 11.06
CA LYS A 145 -6.57 5.32 11.34
C LYS A 145 -6.39 6.71 10.73
N THR A 146 -5.16 7.19 10.71
CA THR A 146 -4.85 8.53 10.19
C THR A 146 -4.90 8.57 8.67
N LEU A 147 -4.31 7.59 8.01
CA LEU A 147 -4.14 7.62 6.56
C LEU A 147 -5.29 6.96 5.80
N VAL A 148 -5.81 5.87 6.33
CA VAL A 148 -6.84 5.08 5.65
C VAL A 148 -7.90 4.66 6.65
N GLY A 149 -8.49 5.63 7.33
CA GLY A 149 -9.45 5.36 8.38
C GLY A 149 -10.66 4.58 7.92
N LYS A 150 -11.16 4.88 6.73
CA LYS A 150 -12.28 4.17 6.11
C LYS A 150 -12.09 4.11 4.61
N ALA A 151 -12.50 3.01 3.99
CA ALA A 151 -12.43 2.87 2.53
C ALA A 151 -13.27 3.95 1.84
N GLU A 152 -14.37 4.36 2.46
CA GLU A 152 -15.29 5.37 1.93
C GLU A 152 -14.69 6.77 1.84
N TRP A 153 -13.54 6.99 2.45
CA TRP A 153 -12.81 8.26 2.31
C TRP A 153 -12.36 8.52 0.87
N PHE A 154 -12.28 7.47 0.06
CA PHE A 154 -11.66 7.53 -1.26
C PHE A 154 -12.70 7.34 -2.36
N GLY A 155 -12.34 7.75 -3.56
CA GLY A 155 -13.26 7.67 -4.69
C GLY A 155 -13.53 6.25 -5.15
N SER A 156 -14.55 6.12 -5.95
CA SER A 156 -15.00 4.85 -6.52
C SER A 156 -13.84 4.11 -7.22
N GLY A 157 -13.72 2.84 -6.97
CA GLY A 157 -12.68 2.01 -7.55
C GLY A 157 -11.34 2.04 -6.84
N SER A 158 -11.22 2.82 -5.75
CA SER A 158 -9.98 2.89 -4.97
C SER A 158 -9.63 1.55 -4.33
N ARG A 159 -8.34 1.31 -4.21
CA ARG A 159 -7.81 0.11 -3.55
C ARG A 159 -6.76 0.49 -2.54
N ILE A 160 -6.94 0.03 -1.32
CA ILE A 160 -6.00 0.23 -0.22
C ILE A 160 -5.50 -1.15 0.20
N ILE A 161 -4.19 -1.31 0.23
CA ILE A 161 -3.53 -2.56 0.59
C ILE A 161 -2.69 -2.31 1.84
N VAL A 162 -2.96 -3.06 2.89
CA VAL A 162 -2.25 -2.93 4.17
C VAL A 162 -1.46 -4.21 4.41
N ILE A 163 -0.14 -4.08 4.51
CA ILE A 163 0.74 -5.21 4.77
C ILE A 163 1.22 -5.14 6.20
N THR A 164 0.98 -6.19 6.97
CA THR A 164 1.36 -6.24 8.37
C THR A 164 1.67 -7.67 8.81
N GLN A 165 2.52 -7.81 9.82
CA GLN A 165 2.71 -9.09 10.50
C GLN A 165 1.77 -9.24 11.70
N ASN A 166 0.98 -8.21 12.00
CA ASN A 166 0.07 -8.21 13.13
C ASN A 166 -1.39 -8.27 12.66
N ARG A 167 -1.95 -9.48 12.63
CA ARG A 167 -3.33 -9.69 12.19
C ARG A 167 -4.33 -8.90 13.03
N GLN A 168 -4.01 -8.64 14.29
CA GLN A 168 -4.90 -7.89 15.19
C GLN A 168 -5.17 -6.48 14.68
N PHE A 169 -4.20 -5.85 14.03
CA PHE A 169 -4.41 -4.52 13.46
C PHE A 169 -5.47 -4.55 12.35
N LEU A 170 -5.46 -5.58 11.54
CA LEU A 170 -6.44 -5.73 10.47
C LEU A 170 -7.85 -5.87 11.04
N LYS A 171 -7.98 -6.67 12.09
CA LYS A 171 -9.24 -6.89 12.77
C LYS A 171 -9.72 -5.61 13.48
N ALA A 172 -8.81 -4.93 14.17
CA ALA A 172 -9.14 -3.70 14.88
C ALA A 172 -9.55 -2.58 13.93
N HIS A 173 -9.09 -2.62 12.69
CA HIS A 173 -9.39 -1.63 11.68
C HIS A 173 -10.54 -2.08 10.77
N ASP A 174 -11.25 -3.13 11.13
CA ASP A 174 -12.39 -3.68 10.38
C ASP A 174 -12.03 -4.06 8.93
N ILE A 175 -10.81 -4.53 8.72
CA ILE A 175 -10.42 -5.03 7.40
C ILE A 175 -10.81 -6.49 7.33
N ASP A 176 -11.91 -6.76 6.61
CA ASP A 176 -12.46 -8.12 6.51
C ASP A 176 -11.80 -8.94 5.39
N LEU A 177 -11.31 -8.26 4.36
CA LEU A 177 -10.67 -8.93 3.24
C LEU A 177 -9.19 -9.09 3.55
N VAL A 178 -8.80 -10.29 3.96
CA VAL A 178 -7.42 -10.56 4.40
C VAL A 178 -6.85 -11.73 3.60
N TYR A 179 -5.65 -11.52 3.09
CA TYR A 179 -4.89 -12.58 2.45
C TYR A 179 -3.71 -12.96 3.34
N GLU A 180 -3.62 -14.22 3.72
CA GLU A 180 -2.51 -14.73 4.52
C GLU A 180 -1.43 -15.28 3.60
N VAL A 181 -0.21 -14.75 3.74
CA VAL A 181 0.94 -15.25 2.99
C VAL A 181 1.54 -16.41 3.78
N LYS A 182 1.51 -17.60 3.20
CA LYS A 182 2.11 -18.80 3.76
C LYS A 182 3.19 -19.30 2.82
N LEU A 183 4.22 -19.90 3.41
CA LEU A 183 5.24 -20.57 2.64
C LEU A 183 4.75 -21.92 2.12
#